data_42279e8fb016f06206c5326ec9b89c0c
#
_entry.id   42279e8fb016f06206c5326ec9b89c0c
#
_cell.length_a   1.000
_cell.length_b   1.000
_cell.length_c   1.000
_cell.angle_alpha   90.00
_cell.angle_beta   90.00
_cell.angle_gamma   90.00
#
_symmetry.space_group_name_H-M   'P 1'
#
loop_
_entity.id
_entity.type
_entity.pdbx_description
1 polymer ?
#
loop_
_entity_poly.entity_id
_entity_poly.type
_entity_poly.pdbx_seq_one_letter_code
_entity_poly.pdbx_strand_id
1 'polypeptide(L)'
;MQPWTKKNSLLRGTRFNTQLEPLEREMLGDSAVAVSDKLMERARTAPKDELAEMTGMASGHADAPKDPGLARLLPSFFREGDEEVDGDAALTRQLNETDIIKTKLMNLRFVVDYLGPNGSVNVSLTQDEVHPWLSAINDIRIYHSAQFDEFKKDLDVEGASDPVSYTHLRAHET
;
A
#
# COMPACT_ATOMS: atom_id res chain seq x y z
N MET A 1 1.63 15.39 -13.70
CA MET A 1 2.50 14.38 -14.37
C MET A 1 2.25 14.37 -15.87
N GLN A 2 3.31 14.41 -16.68
CA GLN A 2 3.18 14.30 -18.13
C GLN A 2 2.98 12.85 -18.57
N PRO A 3 2.37 12.59 -19.74
CA PRO A 3 2.21 11.24 -20.27
C PRO A 3 3.55 10.54 -20.47
N TRP A 4 3.56 9.23 -20.22
CA TRP A 4 4.73 8.40 -20.47
C TRP A 4 5.04 8.29 -21.96
N THR A 5 6.30 8.44 -22.31
CA THR A 5 6.81 8.32 -23.67
C THR A 5 7.86 7.20 -23.76
N LYS A 6 7.76 6.34 -24.77
CA LYS A 6 8.75 5.30 -25.05
C LYS A 6 9.76 5.81 -26.07
N LYS A 7 11.05 5.74 -25.74
CA LYS A 7 12.15 6.08 -26.64
C LYS A 7 13.04 4.86 -26.83
N ASN A 8 13.27 4.49 -28.09
CA ASN A 8 14.18 3.42 -28.45
C ASN A 8 15.49 4.02 -28.96
N SER A 9 16.61 3.56 -28.44
CA SER A 9 17.96 3.93 -28.89
C SER A 9 18.76 2.68 -29.20
N LEU A 10 19.46 2.66 -30.32
CA LEU A 10 20.34 1.54 -30.71
C LEU A 10 21.48 1.31 -29.74
N LEU A 11 21.94 2.38 -29.07
CA LEU A 11 23.08 2.34 -28.14
C LEU A 11 22.67 2.22 -26.67
N ARG A 12 21.50 2.73 -26.28
CA ARG A 12 21.04 2.83 -24.87
C ARG A 12 19.81 1.97 -24.56
N GLY A 13 19.32 1.20 -25.51
CA GLY A 13 18.13 0.38 -25.35
C GLY A 13 16.84 1.20 -25.28
N THR A 14 15.77 0.54 -24.81
CA THR A 14 14.46 1.15 -24.61
C THR A 14 14.41 1.89 -23.28
N ARG A 15 13.89 3.13 -23.32
CA ARG A 15 13.63 3.93 -22.11
C ARG A 15 12.20 4.46 -22.11
N PHE A 16 11.63 4.50 -20.92
CA PHE A 16 10.31 5.07 -20.62
C PHE A 16 10.50 6.36 -19.84
N ASN A 17 10.03 7.47 -20.37
CA ASN A 17 10.27 8.78 -19.82
C ASN A 17 8.95 9.48 -19.49
N THR A 18 8.92 10.16 -18.34
CA THR A 18 7.89 11.11 -17.94
C THR A 18 8.50 12.26 -17.18
N GLN A 19 7.71 13.29 -16.92
CA GLN A 19 8.06 14.40 -16.05
C GLN A 19 6.98 14.56 -14.97
N LEU A 20 7.42 14.60 -13.74
CA LEU A 20 6.59 14.90 -12.57
C LEU A 20 6.60 16.42 -12.32
N GLU A 21 5.50 16.94 -11.77
CA GLU A 21 5.56 18.25 -11.12
C GLU A 21 6.35 18.14 -9.82
N PRO A 22 7.00 19.21 -9.33
CA PRO A 22 7.79 19.14 -8.09
C PRO A 22 7.00 18.59 -6.89
N LEU A 23 5.75 19.02 -6.72
CA LEU A 23 4.87 18.55 -5.66
C LEU A 23 4.49 17.07 -5.82
N GLU A 24 4.21 16.63 -7.05
CA GLU A 24 3.92 15.20 -7.34
C GLU A 24 5.09 14.31 -6.96
N ARG A 25 6.31 14.76 -7.25
CA ARG A 25 7.54 14.06 -6.89
C ARG A 25 7.70 13.92 -5.38
N GLU A 26 7.50 15.01 -4.63
CA GLU A 26 7.55 15.00 -3.16
C GLU A 26 6.49 14.07 -2.58
N MET A 27 5.23 14.26 -2.97
CA MET A 27 4.12 13.41 -2.51
C MET A 27 4.35 11.94 -2.79
N LEU A 28 4.91 11.59 -3.96
CA LEU A 28 5.20 10.21 -4.30
C LEU A 28 6.32 9.62 -3.43
N GLY A 29 7.38 10.39 -3.20
CA GLY A 29 8.48 10.00 -2.31
C GLY A 29 8.00 9.78 -0.87
N ASP A 30 7.28 10.74 -0.31
CA ASP A 30 6.74 10.67 1.05
C ASP A 30 5.75 9.51 1.21
N SER A 31 4.90 9.28 0.21
CA SER A 31 3.98 8.13 0.20
C SER A 31 4.73 6.80 0.16
N ALA A 32 5.80 6.69 -0.62
CA ALA A 32 6.62 5.48 -0.67
C ALA A 32 7.30 5.20 0.67
N VAL A 33 7.80 6.24 1.35
CA VAL A 33 8.37 6.13 2.71
C VAL A 33 7.29 5.71 3.70
N ALA A 34 6.14 6.37 3.72
CA ALA A 34 5.06 6.08 4.65
C ALA A 34 4.56 4.62 4.55
N VAL A 35 4.36 4.11 3.32
CA VAL A 35 3.97 2.72 3.09
C VAL A 35 5.09 1.75 3.51
N SER A 36 6.35 2.10 3.24
CA SER A 36 7.50 1.30 3.67
C SER A 36 7.57 1.17 5.18
N ASP A 37 7.37 2.27 5.92
CA ASP A 37 7.39 2.29 7.38
C ASP A 37 6.30 1.38 7.96
N LYS A 38 5.10 1.38 7.40
CA LYS A 38 4.01 0.50 7.80
C LYS A 38 4.32 -0.98 7.57
N LEU A 39 4.90 -1.31 6.42
CA LEU A 39 5.33 -2.68 6.12
C LEU A 39 6.48 -3.13 7.04
N MET A 40 7.44 -2.25 7.34
CA MET A 40 8.52 -2.53 8.26
C MET A 40 8.04 -2.71 9.69
N GLU A 41 7.09 -1.88 10.15
CA GLU A 41 6.44 -2.03 11.44
C GLU A 41 5.76 -3.39 11.57
N ARG A 42 4.99 -3.77 10.55
CA ARG A 42 4.36 -5.09 10.47
C ARG A 42 5.37 -6.23 10.58
N ALA A 43 6.47 -6.17 9.83
CA ALA A 43 7.52 -7.18 9.85
C ALA A 43 8.23 -7.28 11.22
N ARG A 44 8.48 -6.13 11.87
CA ARG A 44 9.15 -6.10 13.19
C ARG A 44 8.28 -6.64 14.32
N THR A 45 6.97 -6.53 14.19
CA THR A 45 6.00 -7.00 15.20
C THR A 45 5.58 -8.45 15.00
N ALA A 46 6.14 -9.13 14.00
CA ALA A 46 5.89 -10.55 13.80
C ALA A 46 6.36 -11.37 15.02
N PRO A 47 5.53 -12.32 15.51
CA PRO A 47 5.91 -13.16 16.61
C PRO A 47 7.17 -13.96 16.28
N LYS A 48 8.08 -14.08 17.26
CA LYS A 48 9.19 -15.03 17.14
C LYS A 48 8.64 -16.42 17.50
N ASP A 49 8.58 -17.27 16.49
CA ASP A 49 8.09 -18.63 16.62
C ASP A 49 9.27 -19.58 16.86
N GLU A 50 9.06 -20.60 17.69
CA GLU A 50 10.06 -21.66 17.96
C GLU A 50 10.50 -22.35 16.65
N LEU A 51 9.58 -22.50 15.68
CA LEU A 51 9.88 -23.06 14.38
C LEU A 51 10.83 -22.16 13.57
N ALA A 52 10.66 -20.84 13.66
CA ALA A 52 11.55 -19.85 13.04
C ALA A 52 12.94 -19.88 13.67
N GLU A 53 13.04 -20.06 14.99
CA GLU A 53 14.31 -20.21 15.69
C GLU A 53 15.03 -21.51 15.30
N MET A 54 14.30 -22.61 15.14
CA MET A 54 14.87 -23.93 14.78
C MET A 54 15.29 -23.99 13.31
N THR A 55 14.53 -23.37 12.41
CA THR A 55 14.77 -23.45 10.95
C THR A 55 15.57 -22.28 10.40
N GLY A 56 15.74 -21.20 11.16
CA GLY A 56 16.32 -19.93 10.70
C GLY A 56 15.46 -19.21 9.66
N MET A 57 14.22 -19.62 9.45
CA MET A 57 13.27 -19.00 8.54
C MET A 57 12.45 -17.95 9.29
N ALA A 58 12.40 -16.72 8.74
CA ALA A 58 11.58 -15.67 9.33
C ALA A 58 10.10 -16.02 9.17
N SER A 59 9.40 -16.08 10.30
CA SER A 59 7.95 -16.29 10.34
C SER A 59 7.22 -14.96 10.31
N GLY A 60 6.13 -14.87 9.54
CA GLY A 60 5.22 -13.73 9.50
C GLY A 60 4.15 -13.79 10.58
N HIS A 61 3.18 -12.88 10.51
CA HIS A 61 1.99 -12.94 11.35
C HIS A 61 1.02 -14.02 10.87
N ALA A 62 0.35 -14.69 11.79
CA ALA A 62 -0.77 -15.60 11.48
C ALA A 62 -2.04 -14.80 11.14
N ASP A 63 -2.28 -13.69 11.88
CA ASP A 63 -3.47 -12.87 11.72
C ASP A 63 -3.33 -11.82 10.62
N ALA A 64 -4.47 -11.51 9.98
CA ALA A 64 -4.55 -10.41 9.02
C ALA A 64 -4.21 -9.06 9.66
N PRO A 65 -3.63 -8.10 8.90
CA PRO A 65 -3.41 -6.75 9.39
C PRO A 65 -4.73 -6.07 9.77
N LYS A 66 -4.72 -5.27 10.86
CA LYS A 66 -5.86 -4.43 11.27
C LYS A 66 -5.91 -3.10 10.50
N ASP A 67 -4.76 -2.61 10.06
CA ASP A 67 -4.67 -1.41 9.22
C ASP A 67 -5.32 -1.69 7.85
N PRO A 68 -6.30 -0.88 7.39
CA PRO A 68 -7.03 -1.14 6.15
C PRO A 68 -6.14 -1.12 4.91
N GLY A 69 -5.11 -0.27 4.88
CA GLY A 69 -4.13 -0.22 3.80
C GLY A 69 -3.28 -1.48 3.75
N LEU A 70 -2.75 -1.91 4.91
CA LEU A 70 -1.98 -3.16 4.99
C LEU A 70 -2.83 -4.39 4.69
N ALA A 71 -4.11 -4.42 5.08
CA ALA A 71 -5.01 -5.52 4.75
C ALA A 71 -5.20 -5.69 3.24
N ARG A 72 -5.20 -4.57 2.49
CA ARG A 72 -5.24 -4.60 1.02
C ARG A 72 -3.90 -4.99 0.39
N LEU A 73 -2.77 -4.63 1.01
CA LEU A 73 -1.43 -4.99 0.53
C LEU A 73 -1.06 -6.44 0.84
N LEU A 74 -1.62 -6.99 1.92
CA LEU A 74 -1.37 -8.34 2.43
C LEU A 74 -2.71 -9.11 2.54
N PRO A 75 -3.39 -9.35 1.42
CA PRO A 75 -4.71 -9.98 1.42
C PRO A 75 -4.64 -11.44 1.90
N SER A 76 -5.80 -12.04 2.13
CA SER A 76 -5.90 -13.48 2.37
C SER A 76 -5.47 -14.26 1.11
N PHE A 77 -4.86 -15.41 1.31
CA PHE A 77 -4.53 -16.37 0.23
C PHE A 77 -5.75 -17.19 -0.19
N PHE A 78 -6.76 -17.29 0.68
CA PHE A 78 -7.99 -18.00 0.42
C PHE A 78 -9.10 -17.00 0.05
N ARG A 79 -9.98 -17.40 -0.87
CA ARG A 79 -11.16 -16.63 -1.25
C ARG A 79 -12.34 -17.08 -0.40
N GLU A 80 -13.33 -16.18 -0.26
CA GLU A 80 -14.61 -16.54 0.36
C GLU A 80 -15.27 -17.68 -0.41
N GLY A 81 -15.56 -18.79 0.29
CA GLY A 81 -16.12 -20.01 -0.30
C GLY A 81 -15.12 -21.11 -0.66
N ASP A 82 -13.82 -20.89 -0.53
CA ASP A 82 -12.82 -21.97 -0.64
C ASP A 82 -12.99 -22.93 0.56
N GLU A 83 -12.81 -24.24 0.31
CA GLU A 83 -12.74 -25.23 1.40
C GLU A 83 -11.43 -24.99 2.16
N GLU A 84 -11.54 -24.37 3.33
CA GLU A 84 -10.43 -24.11 4.23
C GLU A 84 -10.43 -25.15 5.34
N VAL A 85 -9.30 -25.86 5.49
CA VAL A 85 -9.05 -26.64 6.70
C VAL A 85 -8.64 -25.69 7.81
N ASP A 86 -9.16 -25.86 9.01
CA ASP A 86 -8.94 -24.99 10.16
C ASP A 86 -7.44 -24.72 10.36
N GLY A 87 -7.05 -23.43 10.24
CA GLY A 87 -5.68 -22.96 10.40
C GLY A 87 -4.84 -22.85 9.13
N ASP A 88 -5.27 -23.34 7.98
CA ASP A 88 -4.49 -23.30 6.73
C ASP A 88 -4.23 -21.85 6.26
N ALA A 89 -5.19 -20.94 6.38
CA ALA A 89 -5.02 -19.56 6.01
C ALA A 89 -3.99 -18.85 6.92
N ALA A 90 -4.04 -19.10 8.22
CA ALA A 90 -3.10 -18.57 9.20
C ALA A 90 -1.67 -19.07 8.93
N LEU A 91 -1.51 -20.37 8.72
CA LEU A 91 -0.22 -20.99 8.42
C LEU A 91 0.34 -20.49 7.08
N THR A 92 -0.49 -20.43 6.03
CA THR A 92 -0.07 -19.94 4.71
C THR A 92 0.37 -18.50 4.77
N ARG A 93 -0.35 -17.65 5.53
CA ARG A 93 0.05 -16.27 5.79
C ARG A 93 1.39 -16.22 6.51
N GLN A 94 1.54 -16.95 7.61
CA GLN A 94 2.73 -16.97 8.43
C GLN A 94 3.99 -17.33 7.64
N LEU A 95 3.88 -18.29 6.73
CA LEU A 95 4.99 -18.75 5.89
C LEU A 95 5.36 -17.76 4.75
N ASN A 96 4.41 -17.00 4.24
CA ASN A 96 4.62 -16.20 3.02
C ASN A 96 4.66 -14.68 3.26
N GLU A 97 4.09 -14.18 4.35
CA GLU A 97 3.93 -12.73 4.59
C GLU A 97 5.28 -12.00 4.58
N THR A 98 6.31 -12.59 5.19
CA THR A 98 7.64 -12.00 5.27
C THR A 98 8.26 -11.79 3.89
N ASP A 99 8.16 -12.75 2.99
CA ASP A 99 8.72 -12.65 1.64
C ASP A 99 7.93 -11.65 0.77
N ILE A 100 6.61 -11.58 0.96
CA ILE A 100 5.77 -10.57 0.29
C ILE A 100 6.17 -9.16 0.76
N ILE A 101 6.29 -8.94 2.08
CA ILE A 101 6.71 -7.66 2.63
C ILE A 101 8.09 -7.28 2.09
N LYS A 102 9.05 -8.20 2.10
CA LYS A 102 10.39 -7.98 1.56
C LYS A 102 10.36 -7.53 0.10
N THR A 103 9.58 -8.22 -0.74
CA THR A 103 9.45 -7.87 -2.17
C THR A 103 8.85 -6.47 -2.34
N LYS A 104 7.79 -6.14 -1.59
CA LYS A 104 7.18 -4.81 -1.62
C LYS A 104 8.15 -3.72 -1.16
N LEU A 105 8.88 -3.96 -0.07
CA LEU A 105 9.90 -3.02 0.42
C LEU A 105 11.02 -2.78 -0.59
N MET A 106 11.46 -3.82 -1.32
CA MET A 106 12.46 -3.66 -2.38
C MET A 106 11.95 -2.74 -3.51
N ASN A 107 10.70 -2.91 -3.93
CA ASN A 107 10.10 -2.07 -4.96
C ASN A 107 9.89 -0.62 -4.50
N LEU A 108 9.39 -0.42 -3.27
CA LEU A 108 9.22 0.91 -2.67
C LEU A 108 10.57 1.60 -2.48
N ARG A 109 11.58 0.88 -2.01
CA ARG A 109 12.95 1.38 -1.86
C ARG A 109 13.52 1.85 -3.19
N PHE A 110 13.28 1.10 -4.28
CA PHE A 110 13.68 1.52 -5.61
C PHE A 110 13.11 2.90 -5.97
N VAL A 111 11.82 3.16 -5.69
CA VAL A 111 11.20 4.47 -5.94
C VAL A 111 11.82 5.56 -5.06
N VAL A 112 12.00 5.29 -3.77
CA VAL A 112 12.61 6.24 -2.82
C VAL A 112 14.03 6.63 -3.26
N ASP A 113 14.85 5.64 -3.60
CA ASP A 113 16.25 5.87 -4.02
C ASP A 113 16.31 6.59 -5.38
N TYR A 114 15.39 6.26 -6.30
CA TYR A 114 15.32 6.91 -7.61
C TYR A 114 14.92 8.37 -7.53
N LEU A 115 13.90 8.68 -6.74
CA LEU A 115 13.44 10.05 -6.53
C LEU A 115 14.42 10.86 -5.68
N GLY A 116 15.02 10.27 -4.66
CA GLY A 116 16.03 10.85 -3.77
C GLY A 116 15.75 12.29 -3.29
N PRO A 117 16.47 12.83 -2.33
CA PRO A 117 16.26 14.20 -1.86
C PRO A 117 16.63 15.24 -2.93
N ASN A 118 17.60 14.93 -3.79
CA ASN A 118 18.08 15.80 -4.86
C ASN A 118 17.73 15.27 -6.26
N GLY A 119 16.77 14.33 -6.36
CA GLY A 119 16.38 13.70 -7.60
C GLY A 119 15.72 14.67 -8.59
N SER A 120 15.78 14.31 -9.86
CA SER A 120 15.15 15.07 -10.93
C SER A 120 13.63 14.85 -10.95
N VAL A 121 12.89 15.86 -11.40
CA VAL A 121 11.48 15.69 -11.78
C VAL A 121 11.32 14.84 -13.06
N ASN A 122 12.40 14.65 -13.81
CA ASN A 122 12.41 13.81 -15.00
C ASN A 122 12.68 12.37 -14.61
N VAL A 123 11.72 11.50 -14.89
CA VAL A 123 11.84 10.05 -14.68
C VAL A 123 12.18 9.38 -16.00
N SER A 124 13.23 8.55 -16.01
CA SER A 124 13.69 7.81 -17.18
C SER A 124 14.04 6.38 -16.80
N LEU A 125 13.13 5.46 -17.03
CA LEU A 125 13.25 4.05 -16.64
C LEU A 125 13.74 3.18 -17.80
N THR A 126 14.59 2.23 -17.52
CA THR A 126 14.88 1.09 -18.39
C THR A 126 13.74 0.08 -18.37
N GLN A 127 13.78 -0.92 -19.24
CA GLN A 127 12.77 -1.96 -19.27
C GLN A 127 12.70 -2.77 -17.98
N ASP A 128 13.82 -3.03 -17.35
CA ASP A 128 13.91 -3.79 -16.09
C ASP A 128 13.45 -2.96 -14.89
N GLU A 129 13.58 -1.64 -14.94
CA GLU A 129 13.15 -0.71 -13.88
C GLU A 129 11.64 -0.41 -13.90
N VAL A 130 10.96 -0.70 -15.02
CA VAL A 130 9.50 -0.45 -15.14
C VAL A 130 8.70 -1.31 -14.18
N HIS A 131 9.06 -2.59 -14.02
CA HIS A 131 8.30 -3.50 -13.17
C HIS A 131 8.34 -3.10 -11.68
N PRO A 132 9.50 -2.91 -11.04
CA PRO A 132 9.55 -2.46 -9.64
C PRO A 132 8.90 -1.08 -9.44
N TRP A 133 9.05 -0.15 -10.41
CA TRP A 133 8.38 1.14 -10.38
C TRP A 133 6.85 1.00 -10.34
N LEU A 134 6.28 0.27 -11.32
CA LEU A 134 4.82 0.09 -11.40
C LEU A 134 4.27 -0.67 -10.20
N SER A 135 4.99 -1.66 -9.69
CA SER A 135 4.60 -2.42 -8.51
C SER A 135 4.53 -1.52 -7.27
N ALA A 136 5.54 -0.67 -7.06
CA ALA A 136 5.55 0.28 -5.96
C ALA A 136 4.43 1.31 -6.06
N ILE A 137 4.23 1.91 -7.24
CA ILE A 137 3.13 2.87 -7.48
C ILE A 137 1.77 2.23 -7.23
N ASN A 138 1.58 0.99 -7.65
CA ASN A 138 0.33 0.27 -7.40
C ASN A 138 0.12 -0.01 -5.90
N ASP A 139 1.16 -0.39 -5.18
CA ASP A 139 1.09 -0.62 -3.72
C ASP A 139 0.75 0.68 -2.98
N ILE A 140 1.38 1.80 -3.33
CA ILE A 140 1.07 3.13 -2.78
C ILE A 140 -0.40 3.48 -3.04
N ARG A 141 -0.87 3.30 -4.29
CA ARG A 141 -2.25 3.58 -4.68
C ARG A 141 -3.25 2.74 -3.89
N ILE A 142 -3.01 1.44 -3.77
CA ILE A 142 -3.90 0.50 -3.04
C ILE A 142 -3.96 0.88 -1.56
N TYR A 143 -2.82 1.17 -0.95
CA TYR A 143 -2.73 1.55 0.47
C TYR A 143 -3.56 2.81 0.75
N HIS A 144 -3.31 3.89 0.02
CA HIS A 144 -4.02 5.16 0.24
C HIS A 144 -5.51 5.09 -0.13
N SER A 145 -5.88 4.33 -1.16
CA SER A 145 -7.29 4.10 -1.50
C SER A 145 -8.05 3.44 -0.36
N ALA A 146 -7.46 2.44 0.29
CA ALA A 146 -8.10 1.76 1.42
C ALA A 146 -8.24 2.67 2.65
N GLN A 147 -7.23 3.50 2.93
CA GLN A 147 -7.29 4.51 4.00
C GLN A 147 -8.40 5.54 3.74
N PHE A 148 -8.53 5.99 2.50
CA PHE A 148 -9.56 6.95 2.12
C PHE A 148 -10.98 6.36 2.18
N ASP A 149 -11.14 5.09 1.81
CA ASP A 149 -12.43 4.39 1.90
C ASP A 149 -12.87 4.23 3.37
N GLU A 150 -11.94 3.98 4.28
CA GLU A 150 -12.23 3.91 5.72
C GLU A 150 -12.61 5.28 6.28
N PHE A 151 -11.85 6.32 5.95
CA PHE A 151 -12.15 7.69 6.35
C PHE A 151 -13.56 8.15 5.90
N LYS A 152 -13.99 7.76 4.70
CA LYS A 152 -15.36 8.05 4.22
C LYS A 152 -16.41 7.36 5.07
N LYS A 153 -16.21 6.09 5.44
CA LYS A 153 -17.17 5.37 6.28
C LYS A 153 -17.34 6.04 7.63
N ASP A 154 -16.23 6.50 8.24
CA ASP A 154 -16.26 7.20 9.53
C ASP A 154 -17.09 8.50 9.43
N LEU A 155 -16.90 9.28 8.35
CA LEU A 155 -17.69 10.51 8.10
C LEU A 155 -19.19 10.22 7.91
N ASP A 156 -19.52 9.15 7.18
CA ASP A 156 -20.93 8.76 6.95
C ASP A 156 -21.60 8.31 8.25
N VAL A 157 -20.87 7.66 9.16
CA VAL A 157 -21.37 7.26 10.49
C VAL A 157 -21.58 8.46 11.39
N GLU A 158 -20.67 9.44 11.40
CA GLU A 158 -20.81 10.67 12.17
C GLU A 158 -21.98 11.53 11.64
N GLY A 159 -22.15 11.64 10.33
CA GLY A 159 -23.28 12.34 9.70
C GLY A 159 -24.65 11.69 9.96
N ALA A 160 -24.68 10.38 10.19
CA ALA A 160 -25.91 9.64 10.50
C ALA A 160 -26.30 9.73 11.99
N SER A 161 -25.39 10.16 12.87
CA SER A 161 -25.62 10.23 14.32
C SER A 161 -26.15 11.58 14.83
N ASP A 162 -26.35 12.59 13.96
CA ASP A 162 -27.03 13.84 14.29
C ASP A 162 -28.48 13.83 13.76
N PRO A 163 -29.47 13.38 14.54
CA PRO A 163 -30.84 13.67 14.23
C PRO A 163 -31.09 15.14 14.57
N VAL A 164 -30.97 16.02 13.55
CA VAL A 164 -31.45 17.41 13.68
C VAL A 164 -32.94 17.36 13.97
N SER A 165 -33.27 17.49 15.25
CA SER A 165 -34.64 17.66 15.75
C SER A 165 -35.11 19.01 15.26
N TYR A 166 -35.78 19.02 14.11
CA TYR A 166 -36.60 20.17 13.71
C TYR A 166 -37.83 20.20 14.60
N THR A 167 -37.74 20.86 15.73
CA THR A 167 -38.90 21.29 16.52
C THR A 167 -39.65 22.33 15.69
N HIS A 168 -40.81 21.92 15.13
CA HIS A 168 -41.80 22.80 14.55
C HIS A 168 -42.23 23.83 15.59
N LEU A 169 -41.78 25.08 15.43
CA LEU A 169 -42.44 26.23 16.02
C LEU A 169 -43.76 26.44 15.27
N ARG A 170 -44.84 25.90 15.82
CA ARG A 170 -46.22 26.22 15.43
C ARG A 170 -46.54 27.62 16.00
N ALA A 171 -46.54 28.63 15.16
CA ALA A 171 -47.12 29.91 15.50
C ALA A 171 -48.63 29.75 15.69
N HIS A 172 -49.12 30.06 16.88
CA HIS A 172 -50.53 30.30 17.11
C HIS A 172 -50.81 31.75 16.75
N GLU A 173 -51.57 31.95 15.67
CA GLU A 173 -52.32 33.17 15.42
C GLU A 173 -53.66 33.08 16.17
N THR A 174 -53.94 34.09 16.98
CA THR A 174 -55.26 34.56 17.37
C THR A 174 -55.38 36.02 16.99
#